data_4dbd1799a909589ea486f6b79b4a65c6
#
_entry.id   4dbd1799a909589ea486f6b79b4a65c6
#
_cell.length_a   1.000
_cell.length_b   1.000
_cell.length_c   1.000
_cell.angle_alpha   90.00
_cell.angle_beta   90.00
_cell.angle_gamma   90.00
#
_symmetry.space_group_name_H-M   'P 1'
#
loop_
_entity.id
_entity.type
_entity.pdbx_description
1 polymer ?
#
loop_
_entity_poly.entity_id
_entity_poly.type
_entity_poly.pdbx_seq_one_letter_code
_entity_poly.pdbx_strand_id
1 'polypeptide(L)'
;PNDIKYYAQELKENTYNLTRMNLVMRGILPDNIVTRNGDTLKSDWPWFDTDETKDETHEPLFVDAVVSNPPYSQNWEPPEPGEDIRFEYGIAPKSKADYAFLLHDLYHLRDDGIMTIVLPHGVLFRGGEEGTIRRNLVENHHIQAIIGLPANIFFGTGIPTIVMVLRKHRNDDHVLVVD
;
A
#
# COMPACT_ATOMS: atom_id res chain seq x y z
N PRO A 1 -11.47 -19.69 0.99
CA PRO A 1 -11.18 -18.49 1.78
C PRO A 1 -10.35 -18.78 3.03
N ASN A 2 -10.38 -20.01 3.54
CA ASN A 2 -9.70 -20.38 4.79
C ASN A 2 -8.24 -20.84 4.61
N ASP A 3 -7.75 -20.88 3.37
CA ASP A 3 -6.35 -21.17 3.04
C ASP A 3 -5.51 -19.88 2.93
N ILE A 4 -6.13 -18.70 3.14
CA ILE A 4 -5.52 -17.40 3.04
C ILE A 4 -5.55 -16.73 4.41
N LYS A 5 -4.43 -16.16 4.84
CA LYS A 5 -4.33 -15.31 6.02
C LYS A 5 -4.41 -13.85 5.60
N TYR A 6 -5.24 -13.08 6.29
CA TYR A 6 -5.52 -11.69 5.97
C TYR A 6 -4.90 -10.77 7.01
N TYR A 7 -4.16 -9.78 6.55
CA TYR A 7 -3.55 -8.74 7.36
C TYR A 7 -4.19 -7.40 6.99
N ALA A 8 -4.64 -6.64 7.97
CA ALA A 8 -5.19 -5.31 7.74
C ALA A 8 -4.86 -4.36 8.90
N GLN A 9 -4.41 -3.17 8.56
CA GLN A 9 -4.15 -2.10 9.52
C GLN A 9 -5.03 -0.89 9.20
N GLU A 10 -5.63 -0.30 10.22
CA GLU A 10 -6.54 0.83 10.08
C GLU A 10 -6.31 1.85 11.18
N LEU A 11 -6.18 3.11 10.79
CA LEU A 11 -5.97 4.21 11.73
C LEU A 11 -7.20 4.47 12.60
N LYS A 12 -8.40 4.48 11.97
CA LYS A 12 -9.65 4.80 12.65
C LYS A 12 -10.27 3.54 13.26
N GLU A 13 -10.54 3.57 14.55
CA GLU A 13 -11.15 2.46 15.28
C GLU A 13 -12.45 1.95 14.65
N ASN A 14 -13.32 2.85 14.19
CA ASN A 14 -14.56 2.46 13.53
C ASN A 14 -14.29 1.68 12.24
N THR A 15 -13.34 2.10 11.42
CA THR A 15 -12.95 1.41 10.17
C THR A 15 -12.28 0.08 10.50
N TYR A 16 -11.44 0.04 11.52
CA TYR A 16 -10.83 -1.19 12.03
C TYR A 16 -11.89 -2.24 12.43
N ASN A 17 -12.90 -1.83 13.20
CA ASN A 17 -13.97 -2.72 13.61
C ASN A 17 -14.84 -3.18 12.42
N LEU A 18 -15.12 -2.29 11.46
CA LEU A 18 -15.82 -2.63 10.22
C LEU A 18 -15.03 -3.64 9.37
N THR A 19 -13.72 -3.47 9.26
CA THR A 19 -12.84 -4.40 8.52
C THR A 19 -12.93 -5.80 9.11
N ARG A 20 -12.79 -5.93 10.42
CA ARG A 20 -12.92 -7.22 11.12
C ARG A 20 -14.30 -7.85 10.90
N MET A 21 -15.35 -7.06 11.07
CA MET A 21 -16.72 -7.54 10.87
C MET A 21 -16.96 -8.01 9.43
N ASN A 22 -16.46 -7.27 8.44
CA ASN A 22 -16.59 -7.62 7.03
C ASN A 22 -15.87 -8.95 6.71
N LEU A 23 -14.69 -9.19 7.27
CA LEU A 23 -13.96 -10.44 7.07
C LEU A 23 -14.73 -11.64 7.69
N VAL A 24 -15.23 -11.48 8.92
CA VAL A 24 -16.05 -12.51 9.57
C VAL A 24 -17.34 -12.79 8.80
N MET A 25 -18.04 -11.76 8.33
CA MET A 25 -19.28 -11.91 7.54
C MET A 25 -19.04 -12.60 6.19
N ARG A 26 -17.81 -12.57 5.66
CA ARG A 26 -17.39 -13.32 4.47
C ARG A 26 -17.01 -14.78 4.77
N GLY A 27 -17.16 -15.23 6.00
CA GLY A 27 -16.87 -16.60 6.41
C GLY A 27 -15.40 -16.92 6.63
N ILE A 28 -14.56 -15.87 6.83
CA ILE A 28 -13.16 -16.07 7.14
C ILE A 28 -13.03 -16.43 8.61
N LEU A 29 -12.29 -17.50 8.91
CA LEU A 29 -12.08 -17.97 10.28
C LEU A 29 -11.23 -16.95 11.06
N PRO A 30 -11.49 -16.76 12.37
CA PRO A 30 -10.75 -15.82 13.22
C PRO A 30 -9.23 -16.00 13.18
N ASP A 31 -8.73 -17.23 13.14
CA ASP A 31 -7.29 -17.57 13.09
C ASP A 31 -6.60 -17.07 11.81
N ASN A 32 -7.38 -16.76 10.79
CA ASN A 32 -6.91 -16.21 9.52
C ASN A 32 -7.07 -14.68 9.42
N ILE A 33 -7.54 -14.02 10.47
CA ILE A 33 -7.75 -12.56 10.51
C ILE A 33 -6.75 -11.95 11.49
N VAL A 34 -5.76 -11.23 10.96
CA VAL A 34 -4.78 -10.48 11.74
C VAL A 34 -4.98 -9.00 11.46
N THR A 35 -5.46 -8.27 12.45
CA THR A 35 -5.77 -6.84 12.26
C THR A 35 -5.14 -6.00 13.36
N ARG A 36 -4.71 -4.80 13.00
CA ARG A 36 -4.13 -3.83 13.91
C ARG A 36 -4.82 -2.48 13.77
N ASN A 37 -5.06 -1.82 14.90
CA ASN A 37 -5.44 -0.41 14.92
C ASN A 37 -4.18 0.45 15.09
N GLY A 38 -3.80 1.18 14.05
CA GLY A 38 -2.58 1.98 14.05
C GLY A 38 -2.38 2.75 12.75
N ASP A 39 -1.45 3.71 12.79
CA ASP A 39 -1.06 4.52 11.64
C ASP A 39 -0.01 3.76 10.83
N THR A 40 -0.37 3.34 9.64
CA THR A 40 0.48 2.58 8.71
C THR A 40 1.80 3.29 8.36
N LEU A 41 1.77 4.62 8.25
CA LEU A 41 2.95 5.39 7.86
C LEU A 41 3.90 5.66 9.03
N LYS A 42 3.40 5.65 10.28
CA LYS A 42 4.20 5.83 11.49
C LYS A 42 4.69 4.53 12.09
N SER A 43 3.93 3.46 11.91
CA SER A 43 4.16 2.17 12.54
C SER A 43 4.24 1.09 11.48
N ASP A 44 5.46 0.67 11.17
CA ASP A 44 5.68 -0.44 10.23
C ASP A 44 4.96 -1.69 10.70
N TRP A 45 4.21 -2.34 9.82
CA TRP A 45 3.43 -3.54 10.06
C TRP A 45 2.96 -4.11 8.70
N PRO A 46 2.81 -5.43 8.50
CA PRO A 46 2.91 -6.51 9.49
C PRO A 46 4.34 -7.03 9.71
N TRP A 47 4.53 -7.70 10.84
CA TRP A 47 5.76 -8.41 11.20
C TRP A 47 5.49 -9.85 11.66
N PHE A 48 6.53 -10.69 11.68
CA PHE A 48 6.41 -12.11 12.05
C PHE A 48 6.13 -12.32 13.53
N ASP A 49 6.73 -11.51 14.38
CA ASP A 49 6.56 -11.62 15.83
C ASP A 49 5.29 -10.92 16.26
N THR A 50 4.39 -11.68 16.89
CA THR A 50 3.15 -11.14 17.48
C THR A 50 3.32 -10.76 18.94
N ASP A 51 4.51 -10.94 19.51
CA ASP A 51 4.80 -10.55 20.88
C ASP A 51 5.05 -9.03 20.97
N GLU A 52 4.00 -8.28 21.24
CA GLU A 52 4.03 -6.82 21.36
C GLU A 52 4.95 -6.30 22.48
N THR A 53 5.54 -7.20 23.29
CA THR A 53 6.42 -6.86 24.39
C THR A 53 7.90 -6.78 24.01
N LYS A 54 8.26 -7.16 22.79
CA LYS A 54 9.65 -7.13 22.29
C LYS A 54 9.87 -5.97 21.34
N ASP A 55 10.30 -4.85 21.86
CA ASP A 55 10.63 -3.64 21.10
C ASP A 55 11.85 -3.76 20.16
N GLU A 56 12.57 -4.88 20.12
CA GLU A 56 13.92 -4.90 19.57
C GLU A 56 14.13 -5.70 18.26
N THR A 57 13.16 -6.48 17.79
CA THR A 57 13.34 -7.25 16.53
C THR A 57 12.03 -7.47 15.79
N HIS A 58 11.51 -6.45 15.16
CA HIS A 58 10.40 -6.63 14.23
C HIS A 58 10.94 -7.05 12.87
N GLU A 59 10.97 -8.36 12.61
CA GLU A 59 11.19 -8.85 11.25
C GLU A 59 9.94 -8.59 10.42
N PRO A 60 10.03 -7.82 9.32
CA PRO A 60 8.88 -7.52 8.49
C PRO A 60 8.28 -8.79 7.90
N LEU A 61 6.96 -8.89 7.92
CA LEU A 61 6.24 -9.95 7.23
C LEU A 61 6.01 -9.54 5.78
N PHE A 62 6.34 -10.43 4.86
CA PHE A 62 6.07 -10.26 3.44
C PHE A 62 4.85 -11.10 3.02
N VAL A 63 3.96 -10.50 2.23
CA VAL A 63 2.70 -11.09 1.80
C VAL A 63 2.70 -11.40 0.29
N ASP A 64 1.92 -12.39 -0.12
CA ASP A 64 1.84 -12.81 -1.53
C ASP A 64 1.03 -11.82 -2.38
N ALA A 65 0.08 -11.13 -1.77
CA ALA A 65 -0.75 -10.14 -2.46
C ALA A 65 -1.13 -8.96 -1.56
N VAL A 66 -1.16 -7.76 -2.16
CA VAL A 66 -1.67 -6.55 -1.53
C VAL A 66 -2.81 -5.96 -2.36
N VAL A 67 -3.90 -5.60 -1.69
CA VAL A 67 -5.01 -4.83 -2.28
C VAL A 67 -5.23 -3.61 -1.41
N SER A 68 -4.99 -2.42 -1.97
CA SER A 68 -4.97 -1.17 -1.21
C SER A 68 -5.83 -0.08 -1.86
N ASN A 69 -6.56 0.66 -1.05
CA ASN A 69 -7.24 1.89 -1.44
C ASN A 69 -7.04 2.91 -0.32
N PRO A 70 -5.85 3.52 -0.25
CA PRO A 70 -5.50 4.46 0.81
C PRO A 70 -6.27 5.79 0.68
N PRO A 71 -6.31 6.62 1.73
CA PRO A 71 -6.86 7.95 1.65
C PRO A 71 -6.03 8.83 0.70
N TYR A 72 -6.71 9.54 -0.23
CA TYR A 72 -6.03 10.34 -1.25
C TYR A 72 -5.50 11.67 -0.71
N SER A 73 -4.27 12.02 -1.11
CA SER A 73 -3.63 13.32 -0.82
C SER A 73 -3.67 13.70 0.68
N GLN A 74 -3.49 12.71 1.54
CA GLN A 74 -3.42 12.92 2.99
C GLN A 74 -2.08 13.54 3.39
N ASN A 75 -2.11 14.45 4.36
CA ASN A 75 -0.90 14.92 5.03
C ASN A 75 -0.30 13.80 5.90
N TRP A 76 1.02 13.74 5.95
CA TRP A 76 1.75 12.81 6.80
C TRP A 76 3.05 13.42 7.32
N GLU A 77 3.73 12.73 8.20
CA GLU A 77 5.03 13.13 8.74
C GLU A 77 6.10 12.20 8.17
N PRO A 78 6.82 12.65 7.09
CA PRO A 78 7.86 11.82 6.50
C PRO A 78 9.04 11.65 7.45
N PRO A 79 9.70 10.47 7.47
CA PRO A 79 10.97 10.28 8.14
C PRO A 79 12.08 11.05 7.40
N GLU A 80 13.24 11.22 8.04
CA GLU A 80 14.42 11.70 7.34
C GLU A 80 14.90 10.68 6.31
N PRO A 81 15.52 11.12 5.21
CA PRO A 81 16.02 10.20 4.18
C PRO A 81 16.97 9.15 4.76
N GLY A 82 16.66 7.87 4.54
CA GLY A 82 17.45 6.72 5.01
C GLY A 82 17.10 6.20 6.40
N GLU A 83 16.19 6.83 7.14
CA GLU A 83 15.73 6.33 8.45
C GLU A 83 14.77 5.15 8.34
N ASP A 84 14.01 5.09 7.24
CA ASP A 84 13.00 4.05 7.04
C ASP A 84 13.18 3.38 5.67
N ILE A 85 13.54 2.11 5.69
CA ILE A 85 13.85 1.32 4.49
C ILE A 85 12.64 1.18 3.54
N ARG A 86 11.42 1.32 4.04
CA ARG A 86 10.21 1.28 3.20
C ARG A 86 10.23 2.33 2.10
N PHE A 87 10.92 3.44 2.35
CA PHE A 87 10.97 4.61 1.45
C PHE A 87 12.28 4.70 0.68
N GLU A 88 12.95 3.58 0.38
CA GLU A 88 14.21 3.53 -0.37
C GLU A 88 14.10 4.17 -1.78
N TYR A 89 12.92 4.13 -2.40
CA TYR A 89 12.68 4.74 -3.72
C TYR A 89 12.39 6.24 -3.66
N GLY A 90 12.36 6.84 -2.47
CA GLY A 90 12.19 8.26 -2.23
C GLY A 90 11.12 8.59 -1.20
N ILE A 91 11.16 9.80 -0.68
CA ILE A 91 10.21 10.30 0.33
C ILE A 91 9.11 11.08 -0.38
N ALA A 92 7.85 10.68 -0.14
CA ALA A 92 6.69 11.39 -0.66
C ALA A 92 6.54 12.78 -0.01
N PRO A 93 5.94 13.77 -0.70
CA PRO A 93 5.76 15.10 -0.12
C PRO A 93 4.88 15.04 1.14
N LYS A 94 5.21 15.85 2.15
CA LYS A 94 4.47 15.93 3.42
C LYS A 94 2.96 16.14 3.25
N SER A 95 2.57 16.84 2.19
CA SER A 95 1.16 17.17 1.90
C SER A 95 0.41 16.08 1.12
N LYS A 96 1.10 15.00 0.68
CA LYS A 96 0.53 13.97 -0.20
C LYS A 96 1.19 12.62 0.04
N ALA A 97 0.59 11.82 0.89
CA ALA A 97 1.07 10.49 1.25
C ALA A 97 0.79 9.40 0.19
N ASP A 98 0.25 9.76 -0.98
CA ASP A 98 -0.18 8.78 -2.00
C ASP A 98 0.93 7.74 -2.29
N TYR A 99 2.15 8.22 -2.58
CA TYR A 99 3.30 7.34 -2.80
C TYR A 99 3.88 6.72 -1.52
N ALA A 100 3.68 7.32 -0.35
CA ALA A 100 4.13 6.72 0.90
C ALA A 100 3.36 5.42 1.18
N PHE A 101 2.05 5.40 0.97
CA PHE A 101 1.26 4.17 1.06
C PHE A 101 1.69 3.14 0.02
N LEU A 102 1.91 3.55 -1.24
CA LEU A 102 2.39 2.65 -2.28
C LEU A 102 3.73 1.99 -1.90
N LEU A 103 4.68 2.77 -1.39
CA LEU A 103 6.00 2.27 -1.02
C LEU A 103 5.94 1.34 0.19
N HIS A 104 5.09 1.64 1.19
CA HIS A 104 4.83 0.73 2.31
C HIS A 104 4.27 -0.61 1.81
N ASP A 105 3.27 -0.59 0.96
CA ASP A 105 2.64 -1.78 0.39
C ASP A 105 3.64 -2.60 -0.45
N LEU A 106 4.47 -1.93 -1.27
CA LEU A 106 5.50 -2.56 -2.08
C LEU A 106 6.61 -3.20 -1.23
N TYR A 107 6.98 -2.56 -0.12
CA TYR A 107 7.97 -3.09 0.81
C TYR A 107 7.52 -4.43 1.38
N HIS A 108 6.28 -4.54 1.83
CA HIS A 108 5.72 -5.77 2.39
C HIS A 108 5.32 -6.82 1.34
N LEU A 109 5.49 -6.55 0.06
CA LEU A 109 5.23 -7.52 -0.98
C LEU A 109 6.39 -8.52 -1.10
N ARG A 110 6.08 -9.81 -1.25
CA ARG A 110 7.07 -10.85 -1.60
C ARG A 110 7.64 -10.60 -3.00
N ASP A 111 8.79 -11.19 -3.28
CA ASP A 111 9.47 -11.04 -4.57
C ASP A 111 8.62 -11.50 -5.76
N ASP A 112 7.87 -12.58 -5.59
CA ASP A 112 6.93 -13.13 -6.58
C ASP A 112 5.49 -12.61 -6.42
N GLY A 113 5.25 -11.74 -5.45
CA GLY A 113 3.95 -11.19 -5.11
C GLY A 113 3.39 -10.22 -6.15
N ILE A 114 2.12 -9.90 -5.98
CA ILE A 114 1.41 -8.89 -6.78
C ILE A 114 0.66 -7.92 -5.89
N MET A 115 0.72 -6.64 -6.22
CA MET A 115 -0.11 -5.65 -5.54
C MET A 115 -0.95 -4.83 -6.51
N THR A 116 -2.09 -4.39 -6.01
CA THR A 116 -2.96 -3.41 -6.66
C THR A 116 -3.27 -2.29 -5.70
N ILE A 117 -3.11 -1.06 -6.16
CA ILE A 117 -3.41 0.13 -5.37
C ILE A 117 -4.23 1.12 -6.17
N VAL A 118 -5.27 1.68 -5.55
CA VAL A 118 -6.08 2.74 -6.14
C VAL A 118 -5.50 4.09 -5.73
N LEU A 119 -5.17 4.93 -6.71
CA LEU A 119 -4.54 6.22 -6.49
C LEU A 119 -5.23 7.32 -7.31
N PRO A 120 -5.15 8.59 -6.89
CA PRO A 120 -5.62 9.70 -7.71
C PRO A 120 -4.78 9.81 -8.99
N HIS A 121 -5.42 10.10 -10.11
CA HIS A 121 -4.78 10.21 -11.43
C HIS A 121 -3.54 11.13 -11.44
N GLY A 122 -3.53 12.15 -10.57
CA GLY A 122 -2.41 13.08 -10.42
C GLY A 122 -1.05 12.44 -10.14
N VAL A 123 -0.99 11.24 -9.54
CA VAL A 123 0.29 10.54 -9.28
C VAL A 123 1.08 10.25 -10.57
N LEU A 124 0.42 10.19 -11.72
CA LEU A 124 1.06 9.89 -13.01
C LEU A 124 1.86 11.07 -13.59
N PHE A 125 1.56 12.31 -13.21
CA PHE A 125 2.16 13.47 -13.86
C PHE A 125 2.70 14.55 -12.92
N ARG A 126 2.38 14.50 -11.62
CA ARG A 126 2.97 15.46 -10.66
C ARG A 126 4.49 15.30 -10.62
N GLY A 127 5.21 16.42 -10.53
CA GLY A 127 6.67 16.49 -10.47
C GLY A 127 7.22 16.41 -9.04
N GLY A 128 8.44 16.92 -8.82
CA GLY A 128 9.10 16.95 -7.52
C GLY A 128 9.38 15.55 -6.97
N GLU A 129 9.15 15.37 -5.69
CA GLU A 129 9.38 14.10 -4.97
C GLU A 129 8.57 12.96 -5.57
N GLU A 130 7.30 13.18 -5.93
CA GLU A 130 6.47 12.17 -6.59
C GLU A 130 7.04 11.76 -7.95
N GLY A 131 7.58 12.71 -8.71
CA GLY A 131 8.26 12.45 -9.98
C GLY A 131 9.51 11.58 -9.81
N THR A 132 10.27 11.81 -8.73
CA THR A 132 11.47 11.01 -8.41
C THR A 132 11.09 9.57 -8.04
N ILE A 133 10.12 9.39 -7.16
CA ILE A 133 9.63 8.05 -6.78
C ILE A 133 9.11 7.30 -8.01
N ARG A 134 8.28 7.96 -8.83
CA ARG A 134 7.73 7.35 -10.05
C ARG A 134 8.83 6.91 -11.01
N ARG A 135 9.88 7.72 -11.20
CA ARG A 135 11.04 7.36 -12.02
C ARG A 135 11.72 6.11 -11.49
N ASN A 136 12.02 6.07 -10.19
CA ASN A 136 12.66 4.93 -9.55
C ASN A 136 11.82 3.64 -9.69
N LEU A 137 10.49 3.73 -9.54
CA LEU A 137 9.59 2.59 -9.74
C LEU A 137 9.59 2.08 -11.20
N VAL A 138 9.69 2.98 -12.18
CA VAL A 138 9.77 2.61 -13.60
C VAL A 138 11.13 2.00 -13.93
N GLU A 139 12.23 2.62 -13.50
CA GLU A 139 13.59 2.16 -13.75
C GLU A 139 13.88 0.78 -13.12
N ASN A 140 13.23 0.48 -11.99
CA ASN A 140 13.31 -0.82 -11.34
C ASN A 140 12.20 -1.81 -11.79
N HIS A 141 11.47 -1.49 -12.84
CA HIS A 141 10.45 -2.34 -13.48
C HIS A 141 9.32 -2.81 -12.56
N HIS A 142 9.00 -2.05 -11.50
CA HIS A 142 7.95 -2.44 -10.55
C HIS A 142 6.53 -2.28 -11.11
N ILE A 143 6.29 -1.31 -11.99
CA ILE A 143 4.95 -1.01 -12.51
C ILE A 143 4.61 -1.98 -13.65
N GLN A 144 3.61 -2.83 -13.44
CA GLN A 144 3.13 -3.80 -14.42
C GLN A 144 2.00 -3.23 -15.28
N ALA A 145 1.03 -2.56 -14.67
CA ALA A 145 -0.10 -1.98 -15.39
C ALA A 145 -0.63 -0.73 -14.70
N ILE A 146 -1.22 0.14 -15.52
CA ILE A 146 -1.96 1.32 -15.09
C ILE A 146 -3.33 1.26 -15.78
N ILE A 147 -4.40 1.23 -14.98
CA ILE A 147 -5.78 1.13 -15.46
C ILE A 147 -6.51 2.39 -15.04
N GLY A 148 -6.96 3.19 -16.02
CA GLY A 148 -7.81 4.35 -15.79
C GLY A 148 -9.20 3.94 -15.28
N LEU A 149 -9.74 4.69 -14.33
CA LEU A 149 -11.09 4.50 -13.84
C LEU A 149 -11.94 5.72 -14.18
N PRO A 150 -13.22 5.54 -14.53
CA PRO A 150 -14.13 6.66 -14.79
C PRO A 150 -14.19 7.63 -13.62
N ALA A 151 -14.34 8.92 -13.91
CA ALA A 151 -14.60 9.93 -12.88
C ALA A 151 -15.90 9.59 -12.13
N ASN A 152 -15.98 10.01 -10.86
CA ASN A 152 -17.14 9.78 -10.00
C ASN A 152 -17.47 8.30 -9.70
N ILE A 153 -16.53 7.38 -9.90
CA ILE A 153 -16.76 5.96 -9.57
C ILE A 153 -16.83 5.72 -8.06
N PHE A 154 -16.15 6.53 -7.26
CA PHE A 154 -16.16 6.42 -5.80
C PHE A 154 -17.11 7.39 -5.16
N PHE A 155 -17.82 6.93 -4.13
CA PHE A 155 -18.71 7.78 -3.34
C PHE A 155 -17.91 8.87 -2.61
N GLY A 156 -18.40 10.10 -2.67
CA GLY A 156 -17.82 11.25 -1.96
C GLY A 156 -16.64 11.94 -2.64
N THR A 157 -16.20 11.49 -3.81
CA THR A 157 -15.17 12.18 -4.60
C THR A 157 -15.44 12.10 -6.09
N GLY A 158 -15.26 13.24 -6.80
CA GLY A 158 -15.30 13.30 -8.26
C GLY A 158 -13.93 13.16 -8.92
N ILE A 159 -12.89 12.91 -8.14
CA ILE A 159 -11.50 12.84 -8.63
C ILE A 159 -11.33 11.60 -9.50
N PRO A 160 -10.82 11.73 -10.75
CA PRO A 160 -10.45 10.56 -11.54
C PRO A 160 -9.32 9.80 -10.86
N THR A 161 -9.43 8.50 -10.84
CA THR A 161 -8.50 7.58 -10.19
C THR A 161 -7.95 6.55 -11.16
N ILE A 162 -6.92 5.85 -10.74
CA ILE A 162 -6.33 4.72 -11.44
C ILE A 162 -6.21 3.53 -10.52
N VAL A 163 -6.16 2.33 -11.09
CA VAL A 163 -5.58 1.17 -10.44
C VAL A 163 -4.17 0.98 -10.98
N MET A 164 -3.19 1.00 -10.09
CA MET A 164 -1.82 0.67 -10.44
C MET A 164 -1.51 -0.76 -9.97
N VAL A 165 -1.01 -1.59 -10.88
CA VAL A 165 -0.58 -2.96 -10.60
C VAL A 165 0.93 -3.00 -10.54
N LEU A 166 1.48 -3.50 -9.44
CA LEU A 166 2.93 -3.58 -9.24
C LEU A 166 3.36 -5.01 -8.85
N ARG A 167 4.64 -5.28 -9.12
CA ARG A 167 5.37 -6.46 -8.66
C ARG A 167 6.78 -6.06 -8.22
N LYS A 168 7.36 -6.79 -7.26
CA LYS A 168 8.76 -6.56 -6.87
C LYS A 168 9.74 -6.94 -7.95
N HIS A 169 9.58 -8.12 -8.56
CA HIS A 169 10.43 -8.59 -9.64
C HIS A 169 9.62 -8.92 -10.88
N ARG A 170 10.11 -8.45 -12.01
CA ARG A 170 9.57 -8.71 -13.34
C ARG A 170 10.71 -8.97 -14.33
N ASN A 171 10.48 -9.91 -15.23
CA ASN A 171 11.39 -10.18 -16.34
C ASN A 171 11.06 -9.35 -17.60
N ASP A 172 10.02 -8.54 -17.52
CA ASP A 172 9.47 -7.73 -18.61
C ASP A 172 9.43 -6.27 -18.18
N ASP A 173 9.87 -5.37 -19.05
CA ASP A 173 9.93 -3.91 -18.83
C ASP A 173 8.71 -3.16 -19.40
N HIS A 174 7.80 -3.86 -20.09
CA HIS A 174 6.60 -3.25 -20.64
C HIS A 174 5.59 -2.90 -19.54
N VAL A 175 4.96 -1.74 -19.68
CA VAL A 175 3.85 -1.31 -18.82
C VAL A 175 2.57 -1.32 -19.65
N LEU A 176 1.57 -2.11 -19.23
CA LEU A 176 0.25 -2.09 -19.84
C LEU A 176 -0.50 -0.83 -19.37
N VAL A 177 -0.99 -0.05 -20.32
CA VAL A 177 -1.87 1.10 -20.02
C VAL A 177 -3.25 0.84 -20.62
N VAL A 178 -4.27 0.93 -19.79
CA VAL A 178 -5.69 0.77 -20.14
C VAL A 178 -6.41 2.06 -19.76
N ASP A 179 -7.08 2.66 -20.74
CA ASP A 179 -7.89 3.89 -20.59
C ASP A 179 -9.36 3.57 -20.84
#